data_9b631eb0785189506bca866c70a02220
#
_entry.id   9b631eb0785189506bca866c70a02220
#
_cell.length_a   1.000
_cell.length_b   1.000
_cell.length_c   1.000
_cell.angle_alpha   90.00
_cell.angle_beta   90.00
_cell.angle_gamma   90.00
#
_symmetry.space_group_name_H-M   'P 1'
#
loop_
_entity.id
_entity.type
_entity.pdbx_description
1 polymer ?
#
loop_
_entity_poly.entity_id
_entity_poly.type
_entity_poly.pdbx_seq_one_letter_code
_entity_poly.pdbx_strand_id
1 'polypeptide(L)'
;MNTRDLEAFLAVVETGSIVGASVRLHLTQPGVSRRIQSLEERLGVALLDRQSKPLKPTAAGRETYAQGRRMLRVLDDLKTGLSPKGVVSGEFRLGISPYLSEVGITTLADRLRGSFPDLLLRITTGWPEQLLEQLRRSEIDVAAFCLPDGMHPSTEIEADALDIQPLFVVASQSLDLPSPATLQDLSPFPWIFNQDGCGFRSSIQRRFEQEHLPLRIGIEALSSDLRLSLVARGLGITVATRAAIESSPLRAALQIVPVQDFEPRVRAWIVRRPPVGRLVRPIACLTSALEAVIDEQAPGSNQRDSS
;
A
#
# COMPACT_ATOMS: atom_id res chain seq x y z
N MET A 1 -7.90 6.29 -33.38
CA MET A 1 -6.81 6.21 -32.40
C MET A 1 -6.21 4.82 -32.47
N ASN A 2 -4.88 4.71 -32.59
CA ASN A 2 -4.22 3.41 -32.65
C ASN A 2 -3.68 3.09 -31.23
N THR A 3 -3.91 1.85 -30.76
CA THR A 3 -3.39 1.40 -29.45
C THR A 3 -1.88 1.52 -29.35
N ARG A 4 -1.15 1.32 -30.46
CA ARG A 4 0.30 1.46 -30.51
C ARG A 4 0.80 2.89 -30.29
N ASP A 5 0.00 3.91 -30.66
CA ASP A 5 0.33 5.31 -30.41
C ASP A 5 0.16 5.63 -28.92
N LEU A 6 -0.91 5.08 -28.33
CA LEU A 6 -1.16 5.18 -26.90
C LEU A 6 -0.08 4.46 -26.07
N GLU A 7 0.30 3.22 -26.45
CA GLU A 7 1.39 2.48 -25.80
C GLU A 7 2.70 3.27 -25.82
N ALA A 8 3.03 3.93 -26.95
CA ALA A 8 4.24 4.73 -27.05
C ALA A 8 4.21 5.93 -26.09
N PHE A 9 3.07 6.61 -25.99
CA PHE A 9 2.90 7.72 -25.06
C PHE A 9 3.03 7.26 -23.59
N LEU A 10 2.35 6.18 -23.21
CA LEU A 10 2.42 5.63 -21.86
C LEU A 10 3.87 5.24 -21.50
N ALA A 11 4.60 4.58 -22.40
CA ALA A 11 5.98 4.21 -22.19
C ALA A 11 6.90 5.43 -21.96
N VAL A 12 6.65 6.55 -22.67
CA VAL A 12 7.43 7.78 -22.46
C VAL A 12 7.12 8.42 -21.12
N VAL A 13 5.88 8.45 -20.68
CA VAL A 13 5.51 8.95 -19.34
C VAL A 13 6.16 8.13 -18.25
N GLU A 14 6.18 6.80 -18.38
CA GLU A 14 6.73 5.87 -17.39
C GLU A 14 8.28 5.88 -17.33
N THR A 15 8.94 6.11 -18.45
CA THR A 15 10.41 6.14 -18.52
C THR A 15 10.99 7.55 -18.40
N GLY A 16 10.17 8.57 -18.50
CA GLY A 16 10.58 9.98 -18.51
C GLY A 16 11.39 10.38 -19.76
N SER A 17 11.51 9.51 -20.78
CA SER A 17 12.32 9.78 -21.96
C SER A 17 11.88 8.98 -23.19
N ILE A 18 12.05 9.59 -24.38
CA ILE A 18 11.82 8.90 -25.66
C ILE A 18 12.81 7.75 -25.86
N VAL A 19 14.04 7.93 -25.40
CA VAL A 19 15.09 6.88 -25.48
C VAL A 19 14.69 5.67 -24.64
N GLY A 20 14.30 5.87 -23.39
CA GLY A 20 13.85 4.80 -22.50
C GLY A 20 12.64 4.05 -23.08
N ALA A 21 11.67 4.78 -23.62
CA ALA A 21 10.51 4.20 -24.28
C ALA A 21 10.88 3.41 -25.54
N SER A 22 11.84 3.90 -26.34
CA SER A 22 12.27 3.21 -27.57
C SER A 22 12.92 1.85 -27.25
N VAL A 23 13.74 1.79 -26.22
CA VAL A 23 14.35 0.52 -25.74
C VAL A 23 13.26 -0.43 -25.24
N ARG A 24 12.34 0.06 -24.40
CA ARG A 24 11.27 -0.76 -23.82
C ARG A 24 10.32 -1.35 -24.86
N LEU A 25 10.02 -0.57 -25.90
CA LEU A 25 9.06 -0.97 -26.96
C LEU A 25 9.73 -1.63 -28.17
N HIS A 26 11.06 -1.80 -28.13
CA HIS A 26 11.85 -2.29 -29.28
C HIS A 26 11.59 -1.51 -30.57
N LEU A 27 11.53 -0.17 -30.44
CA LEU A 27 11.30 0.77 -31.52
C LEU A 27 12.47 1.74 -31.68
N THR A 28 12.54 2.40 -32.84
CA THR A 28 13.46 3.55 -32.99
C THR A 28 12.92 4.80 -32.30
N GLN A 29 13.80 5.69 -31.86
CA GLN A 29 13.38 6.98 -31.26
C GLN A 29 12.49 7.81 -32.20
N PRO A 30 12.79 7.96 -33.50
CA PRO A 30 11.86 8.60 -34.44
C PRO A 30 10.51 7.90 -34.54
N GLY A 31 10.48 6.56 -34.41
CA GLY A 31 9.26 5.77 -34.40
C GLY A 31 8.36 6.09 -33.19
N VAL A 32 8.95 6.18 -32.00
CA VAL A 32 8.24 6.60 -30.78
C VAL A 32 7.73 8.03 -30.91
N SER A 33 8.60 8.97 -31.37
CA SER A 33 8.24 10.38 -31.52
C SER A 33 7.07 10.57 -32.48
N ARG A 34 7.07 9.90 -33.63
CA ARG A 34 5.96 9.95 -34.61
C ARG A 34 4.65 9.44 -34.04
N ARG A 35 4.67 8.37 -33.24
CA ARG A 35 3.47 7.82 -32.62
C ARG A 35 2.87 8.79 -31.63
N ILE A 36 3.70 9.45 -30.80
CA ILE A 36 3.25 10.47 -29.85
C ILE A 36 2.66 11.65 -30.60
N GLN A 37 3.35 12.14 -31.62
CA GLN A 37 2.86 13.24 -32.45
C GLN A 37 1.51 12.90 -33.09
N SER A 38 1.37 11.70 -33.68
CA SER A 38 0.07 11.23 -34.24
C SER A 38 -1.02 11.18 -33.16
N LEU A 39 -0.71 10.81 -31.93
CA LEU A 39 -1.67 10.81 -30.83
C LEU A 39 -2.08 12.24 -30.45
N GLU A 40 -1.11 13.16 -30.28
CA GLU A 40 -1.34 14.57 -29.97
C GLU A 40 -2.17 15.25 -31.06
N GLU A 41 -1.86 15.03 -32.34
CA GLU A 41 -2.62 15.57 -33.50
C GLU A 41 -4.08 15.09 -33.49
N ARG A 42 -4.32 13.81 -33.18
CA ARG A 42 -5.69 13.25 -33.15
C ARG A 42 -6.49 13.73 -31.94
N LEU A 43 -5.85 14.01 -30.82
CA LEU A 43 -6.50 14.55 -29.64
C LEU A 43 -6.57 16.06 -29.63
N GLY A 44 -5.84 16.73 -30.54
CA GLY A 44 -5.83 18.19 -30.69
C GLY A 44 -5.12 18.91 -29.54
N VAL A 45 -4.34 18.19 -28.71
CA VAL A 45 -3.67 18.76 -27.54
C VAL A 45 -2.29 18.17 -27.32
N ALA A 46 -1.35 18.95 -26.79
CA ALA A 46 -0.03 18.47 -26.38
C ALA A 46 -0.15 17.63 -25.10
N LEU A 47 0.41 16.43 -25.12
CA LEU A 47 0.39 15.48 -23.99
C LEU A 47 1.67 15.50 -23.17
N LEU A 48 2.79 15.95 -23.77
CA LEU A 48 4.09 16.01 -23.10
C LEU A 48 4.61 17.44 -23.03
N ASP A 49 5.14 17.80 -21.88
CA ASP A 49 5.95 19.00 -21.71
C ASP A 49 7.35 18.74 -22.23
N ARG A 50 7.65 19.27 -23.40
CA ARG A 50 8.95 19.07 -24.09
C ARG A 50 10.08 19.91 -23.48
N GLN A 51 9.77 20.84 -22.59
CA GLN A 51 10.78 21.68 -21.92
C GLN A 51 11.28 21.02 -20.62
N SER A 52 10.53 20.09 -20.05
CA SER A 52 10.92 19.39 -18.83
C SER A 52 11.94 18.27 -19.10
N LYS A 53 12.90 18.09 -18.17
CA LYS A 53 13.84 16.96 -18.14
C LYS A 53 13.87 16.39 -16.73
N PRO A 54 13.43 15.15 -16.49
CA PRO A 54 12.82 14.20 -17.46
C PRO A 54 11.51 14.74 -18.05
N LEU A 55 11.11 14.18 -19.21
CA LEU A 55 9.84 14.52 -19.87
C LEU A 55 8.66 14.25 -18.94
N LYS A 56 7.79 15.24 -18.77
CA LYS A 56 6.60 15.14 -17.91
C LYS A 56 5.31 15.25 -18.73
N PRO A 57 4.23 14.59 -18.31
CA PRO A 57 2.94 14.76 -18.94
C PRO A 57 2.35 16.14 -18.57
N THR A 58 1.69 16.78 -19.54
CA THR A 58 0.82 17.96 -19.33
C THR A 58 -0.41 17.57 -18.48
N ALA A 59 -1.30 18.51 -18.17
CA ALA A 59 -2.58 18.19 -17.54
C ALA A 59 -3.40 17.21 -18.40
N ALA A 60 -3.51 17.49 -19.71
CA ALA A 60 -4.16 16.59 -20.67
C ALA A 60 -3.42 15.25 -20.79
N GLY A 61 -2.07 15.28 -20.71
CA GLY A 61 -1.25 14.08 -20.71
C GLY A 61 -1.51 13.18 -19.48
N ARG A 62 -1.68 13.74 -18.30
CA ARG A 62 -2.01 12.95 -17.09
C ARG A 62 -3.37 12.26 -17.23
N GLU A 63 -4.37 12.98 -17.73
CA GLU A 63 -5.70 12.40 -17.99
C GLU A 63 -5.63 11.31 -19.07
N THR A 64 -4.95 11.60 -20.18
CA THR A 64 -4.74 10.61 -21.27
C THR A 64 -3.97 9.38 -20.77
N TYR A 65 -3.00 9.54 -19.86
CA TYR A 65 -2.27 8.45 -19.24
C TYR A 65 -3.21 7.56 -18.42
N ALA A 66 -4.02 8.14 -17.52
CA ALA A 66 -4.94 7.40 -16.68
C ALA A 66 -5.98 6.62 -17.51
N GLN A 67 -6.63 7.28 -18.47
CA GLN A 67 -7.64 6.63 -19.30
C GLN A 67 -7.03 5.64 -20.29
N GLY A 68 -5.86 5.96 -20.83
CA GLY A 68 -5.13 5.11 -21.76
C GLY A 68 -4.70 3.78 -21.12
N ARG A 69 -4.23 3.84 -19.89
CA ARG A 69 -3.91 2.63 -19.10
C ARG A 69 -5.14 1.75 -18.89
N ARG A 70 -6.26 2.34 -18.55
CA ARG A 70 -7.53 1.59 -18.39
C ARG A 70 -7.95 0.93 -19.70
N MET A 71 -7.88 1.66 -20.80
CA MET A 71 -8.24 1.16 -22.13
C MET A 71 -7.35 -0.02 -22.55
N LEU A 72 -6.02 0.10 -22.40
CA LEU A 72 -5.11 -0.99 -22.74
C LEU A 72 -5.33 -2.22 -21.85
N ARG A 73 -5.67 -2.01 -20.57
CA ARG A 73 -6.01 -3.13 -19.67
C ARG A 73 -7.26 -3.86 -20.17
N VAL A 74 -8.34 -3.17 -20.49
CA VAL A 74 -9.57 -3.79 -21.00
C VAL A 74 -9.28 -4.59 -22.28
N LEU A 75 -8.43 -4.07 -23.16
CA LEU A 75 -8.00 -4.81 -24.36
C LEU A 75 -7.17 -6.05 -24.04
N ASP A 76 -6.32 -5.97 -23.04
CA ASP A 76 -5.52 -7.11 -22.58
C ASP A 76 -6.38 -8.17 -21.88
N ASP A 77 -7.34 -7.74 -21.07
CA ASP A 77 -8.34 -8.60 -20.45
C ASP A 77 -9.19 -9.34 -21.49
N LEU A 78 -9.61 -8.64 -22.56
CA LEU A 78 -10.32 -9.25 -23.67
C LEU A 78 -9.48 -10.34 -24.35
N LYS A 79 -8.20 -10.05 -24.64
CA LYS A 79 -7.28 -11.02 -25.26
C LYS A 79 -7.06 -12.23 -24.37
N THR A 80 -6.89 -12.01 -23.07
CA THR A 80 -6.64 -13.08 -22.08
C THR A 80 -7.88 -13.92 -21.84
N GLY A 81 -9.07 -13.30 -21.79
CA GLY A 81 -10.36 -13.99 -21.66
C GLY A 81 -10.69 -14.89 -22.85
N LEU A 82 -10.12 -14.60 -24.01
CA LEU A 82 -10.22 -15.42 -25.23
C LEU A 82 -9.09 -16.46 -25.34
N SER A 83 -8.12 -16.48 -24.42
CA SER A 83 -7.01 -17.42 -24.42
C SER A 83 -7.48 -18.83 -24.07
N PRO A 84 -7.24 -19.85 -24.91
CA PRO A 84 -7.71 -21.22 -24.68
C PRO A 84 -7.17 -21.88 -23.40
N LYS A 85 -6.10 -21.35 -22.81
CA LYS A 85 -5.40 -21.93 -21.65
C LYS A 85 -5.69 -21.21 -20.33
N GLY A 86 -6.45 -20.10 -20.30
CA GLY A 86 -6.76 -19.37 -19.08
C GLY A 86 -5.50 -18.87 -18.31
N VAL A 87 -4.36 -18.77 -18.99
CA VAL A 87 -3.10 -18.34 -18.40
C VAL A 87 -3.18 -16.84 -18.10
N VAL A 88 -3.01 -16.49 -16.83
CA VAL A 88 -2.94 -15.09 -16.40
C VAL A 88 -1.52 -14.59 -16.59
N SER A 89 -1.32 -13.61 -17.46
CA SER A 89 -0.02 -13.03 -17.78
C SER A 89 -0.06 -11.50 -17.78
N GLY A 90 1.10 -10.86 -17.93
CA GLY A 90 1.25 -9.41 -17.95
C GLY A 90 1.62 -8.83 -16.60
N GLU A 91 1.40 -7.53 -16.37
CA GLU A 91 1.74 -6.87 -15.11
C GLU A 91 0.61 -6.96 -14.09
N PHE A 92 0.97 -7.17 -12.82
CA PHE A 92 0.12 -7.03 -11.65
C PHE A 92 0.77 -6.04 -10.68
N ARG A 93 0.14 -4.88 -10.49
CA ARG A 93 0.69 -3.77 -9.70
C ARG A 93 -0.03 -3.68 -8.38
N LEU A 94 0.69 -4.03 -7.33
CA LEU A 94 0.24 -3.99 -5.95
C LEU A 94 0.77 -2.74 -5.25
N GLY A 95 -0.13 -1.91 -4.73
CA GLY A 95 0.18 -0.92 -3.71
C GLY A 95 -0.02 -1.52 -2.33
N ILE A 96 0.94 -1.38 -1.42
CA ILE A 96 0.83 -1.99 -0.09
C ILE A 96 1.33 -1.02 0.98
N SER A 97 0.64 -0.96 2.14
CA SER A 97 1.12 -0.14 3.25
C SER A 97 2.38 -0.73 3.89
N PRO A 98 3.26 0.09 4.50
CA PRO A 98 4.50 -0.39 5.09
C PRO A 98 4.30 -1.56 6.05
N TYR A 99 3.33 -1.48 6.96
CA TYR A 99 3.05 -2.55 7.91
C TYR A 99 2.70 -3.89 7.22
N LEU A 100 1.77 -3.88 6.28
CA LEU A 100 1.40 -5.11 5.54
C LEU A 100 2.55 -5.62 4.68
N SER A 101 3.41 -4.72 4.19
CA SER A 101 4.64 -5.10 3.49
C SER A 101 5.65 -5.79 4.42
N GLU A 102 5.85 -5.25 5.63
CA GLU A 102 6.77 -5.84 6.62
C GLU A 102 6.34 -7.27 7.01
N VAL A 103 5.04 -7.48 7.21
CA VAL A 103 4.52 -8.75 7.76
C VAL A 103 4.21 -9.80 6.70
N GLY A 104 3.96 -9.42 5.45
CA GLY A 104 3.38 -10.35 4.49
C GLY A 104 4.01 -10.43 3.11
N ILE A 105 4.88 -9.49 2.71
CA ILE A 105 5.27 -9.35 1.31
C ILE A 105 5.98 -10.59 0.72
N THR A 106 6.78 -11.29 1.50
CA THR A 106 7.49 -12.50 1.05
C THR A 106 6.50 -13.64 0.78
N THR A 107 5.60 -13.90 1.72
CA THR A 107 4.53 -14.93 1.57
C THR A 107 3.61 -14.60 0.38
N LEU A 108 3.26 -13.32 0.23
CA LEU A 108 2.44 -12.85 -0.90
C LEU A 108 3.14 -13.07 -2.24
N ALA A 109 4.41 -12.68 -2.33
CA ALA A 109 5.20 -12.82 -3.55
C ALA A 109 5.36 -14.30 -3.94
N ASP A 110 5.66 -15.16 -2.99
CA ASP A 110 5.83 -16.60 -3.22
C ASP A 110 4.52 -17.25 -3.69
N ARG A 111 3.39 -16.97 -3.04
CA ARG A 111 2.08 -17.50 -3.44
C ARG A 111 1.66 -17.01 -4.83
N LEU A 112 1.83 -15.71 -5.11
CA LEU A 112 1.48 -15.13 -6.40
C LEU A 112 2.36 -15.68 -7.53
N ARG A 113 3.68 -15.77 -7.31
CA ARG A 113 4.61 -16.33 -8.32
C ARG A 113 4.39 -17.82 -8.54
N GLY A 114 4.10 -18.59 -7.49
CA GLY A 114 3.78 -20.01 -7.59
C GLY A 114 2.50 -20.28 -8.37
N SER A 115 1.46 -19.45 -8.17
CA SER A 115 0.15 -19.61 -8.82
C SER A 115 0.07 -18.95 -10.20
N PHE A 116 0.86 -17.90 -10.46
CA PHE A 116 0.81 -17.09 -11.68
C PHE A 116 2.24 -16.77 -12.17
N PRO A 117 3.00 -17.74 -12.64
CA PRO A 117 4.42 -17.57 -13.01
C PRO A 117 4.65 -16.56 -14.14
N ASP A 118 3.65 -16.37 -15.00
CA ASP A 118 3.71 -15.45 -16.15
C ASP A 118 3.30 -14.00 -15.79
N LEU A 119 2.98 -13.73 -14.50
CA LEU A 119 2.73 -12.38 -14.01
C LEU A 119 4.03 -11.68 -13.60
N LEU A 120 4.24 -10.47 -14.11
CA LEU A 120 5.22 -9.55 -13.56
C LEU A 120 4.61 -8.80 -12.37
N LEU A 121 4.99 -9.19 -11.16
CA LEU A 121 4.55 -8.51 -9.95
C LEU A 121 5.36 -7.23 -9.75
N ARG A 122 4.65 -6.08 -9.68
CA ARG A 122 5.23 -4.78 -9.31
C ARG A 122 4.63 -4.34 -7.99
N ILE A 123 5.49 -4.06 -7.03
CA ILE A 123 5.08 -3.68 -5.67
C ILE A 123 5.51 -2.24 -5.41
N THR A 124 4.58 -1.44 -4.93
CA THR A 124 4.83 -0.07 -4.49
C THR A 124 4.35 0.10 -3.06
N THR A 125 5.19 0.67 -2.21
CA THR A 125 4.81 0.95 -0.82
C THR A 125 4.32 2.38 -0.69
N GLY A 126 3.24 2.57 0.09
CA GLY A 126 2.66 3.90 0.31
C GLY A 126 1.59 3.92 1.39
N TRP A 127 1.13 5.11 1.75
CA TRP A 127 0.04 5.31 2.70
C TRP A 127 -1.33 5.23 2.01
N PRO A 128 -2.41 4.96 2.75
CA PRO A 128 -3.75 4.77 2.19
C PRO A 128 -4.18 5.83 1.19
N GLU A 129 -3.98 7.12 1.50
CA GLU A 129 -4.37 8.22 0.63
C GLU A 129 -3.59 8.22 -0.69
N GLN A 130 -2.28 8.01 -0.62
CA GLN A 130 -1.41 7.90 -1.80
C GLN A 130 -1.78 6.70 -2.66
N LEU A 131 -2.01 5.54 -2.03
CA LEU A 131 -2.38 4.31 -2.72
C LEU A 131 -3.76 4.44 -3.39
N LEU A 132 -4.73 5.09 -2.72
CA LEU A 132 -6.03 5.37 -3.31
C LEU A 132 -5.93 6.31 -4.52
N GLU A 133 -5.08 7.33 -4.44
CA GLU A 133 -4.85 8.21 -5.59
C GLU A 133 -4.18 7.48 -6.75
N GLN A 134 -3.16 6.65 -6.49
CA GLN A 134 -2.54 5.80 -7.50
C GLN A 134 -3.55 4.83 -8.13
N LEU A 135 -4.46 4.28 -7.32
CA LEU A 135 -5.54 3.41 -7.80
C LEU A 135 -6.51 4.18 -8.71
N ARG A 136 -6.91 5.41 -8.33
CA ARG A 136 -7.74 6.28 -9.18
C ARG A 136 -7.07 6.59 -10.51
N ARG A 137 -5.75 6.83 -10.50
CA ARG A 137 -4.95 7.09 -11.72
C ARG A 137 -4.60 5.84 -12.50
N SER A 138 -5.02 4.67 -12.04
CA SER A 138 -4.67 3.38 -12.66
C SER A 138 -3.14 3.12 -12.73
N GLU A 139 -2.38 3.71 -11.82
CA GLU A 139 -0.95 3.45 -11.64
C GLU A 139 -0.71 2.11 -10.95
N ILE A 140 -1.64 1.71 -10.05
CA ILE A 140 -1.71 0.39 -9.43
C ILE A 140 -3.05 -0.30 -9.75
N ASP A 141 -3.12 -1.61 -9.61
CA ASP A 141 -4.28 -2.44 -9.92
C ASP A 141 -5.11 -2.76 -8.67
N VAL A 142 -4.42 -2.92 -7.55
CA VAL A 142 -4.99 -3.21 -6.24
C VAL A 142 -4.14 -2.53 -5.18
N ALA A 143 -4.77 -2.14 -4.08
CA ALA A 143 -4.06 -1.65 -2.90
C ALA A 143 -4.46 -2.42 -1.65
N ALA A 144 -3.49 -2.64 -0.74
CA ALA A 144 -3.70 -3.23 0.56
C ALA A 144 -3.15 -2.30 1.65
N PHE A 145 -3.99 -1.90 2.61
CA PHE A 145 -3.60 -0.97 3.67
C PHE A 145 -4.48 -1.11 4.91
N CYS A 146 -4.05 -0.50 6.01
CA CYS A 146 -4.81 -0.46 7.25
C CYS A 146 -5.44 0.93 7.47
N LEU A 147 -6.69 0.94 7.92
CA LEU A 147 -7.39 2.11 8.44
C LEU A 147 -7.77 1.90 9.91
N PRO A 148 -7.96 2.97 10.71
CA PRO A 148 -8.58 2.85 12.03
C PRO A 148 -9.89 2.08 11.95
N ASP A 149 -10.17 1.24 12.95
CA ASP A 149 -11.44 0.50 12.99
C ASP A 149 -12.63 1.48 12.96
N GLY A 150 -13.68 1.09 12.22
CA GLY A 150 -14.83 1.95 11.94
C GLY A 150 -14.61 2.97 10.81
N MET A 151 -13.42 3.06 10.23
CA MET A 151 -13.20 3.81 8.98
C MET A 151 -13.29 2.88 7.78
N HIS A 152 -13.86 3.41 6.69
CA HIS A 152 -14.01 2.69 5.43
C HIS A 152 -13.30 3.42 4.30
N PRO A 153 -12.76 2.71 3.31
CA PRO A 153 -12.31 3.31 2.06
C PRO A 153 -13.47 4.02 1.36
N SER A 154 -13.14 4.90 0.39
CA SER A 154 -14.15 5.61 -0.41
C SER A 154 -15.12 4.64 -1.10
N THR A 155 -16.39 5.03 -1.21
CA THR A 155 -17.46 4.26 -1.85
C THR A 155 -17.32 4.10 -3.36
N GLU A 156 -16.40 4.84 -4.01
CA GLU A 156 -16.15 4.77 -5.46
C GLU A 156 -15.29 3.56 -5.89
N ILE A 157 -14.85 2.75 -4.94
CA ILE A 157 -13.96 1.60 -5.14
C ILE A 157 -14.56 0.35 -4.51
N GLU A 158 -14.26 -0.81 -5.06
CA GLU A 158 -14.56 -2.08 -4.39
C GLU A 158 -13.53 -2.31 -3.29
N ALA A 159 -14.01 -2.64 -2.09
CA ALA A 159 -13.18 -2.84 -0.92
C ALA A 159 -13.61 -4.11 -0.17
N ASP A 160 -12.65 -5.01 0.03
CA ASP A 160 -12.81 -6.19 0.88
C ASP A 160 -12.18 -5.88 2.24
N ALA A 161 -12.98 -6.03 3.30
CA ALA A 161 -12.51 -5.91 4.66
C ALA A 161 -11.83 -7.21 5.09
N LEU A 162 -10.63 -7.11 5.62
CA LEU A 162 -9.95 -8.20 6.31
C LEU A 162 -10.14 -8.06 7.82
N ASP A 163 -9.50 -8.92 8.60
CA ASP A 163 -9.64 -8.93 10.04
C ASP A 163 -9.09 -7.69 10.74
N ILE A 164 -9.65 -7.44 11.92
CA ILE A 164 -9.24 -6.35 12.79
C ILE A 164 -7.97 -6.78 13.52
N GLN A 165 -6.98 -5.89 13.51
CA GLN A 165 -5.74 -6.05 14.25
C GLN A 165 -5.75 -5.18 15.51
N PRO A 166 -5.69 -5.77 16.71
CA PRO A 166 -5.50 -5.00 17.94
C PRO A 166 -4.09 -4.42 17.97
N LEU A 167 -3.97 -3.20 18.44
CA LEU A 167 -2.70 -2.53 18.67
C LEU A 167 -2.48 -2.41 20.18
N PHE A 168 -1.23 -2.48 20.58
CA PHE A 168 -0.83 -2.37 21.98
C PHE A 168 0.06 -1.16 22.15
N VAL A 169 -0.16 -0.41 23.21
CA VAL A 169 0.78 0.64 23.63
C VAL A 169 2.03 -0.01 24.17
N VAL A 170 3.19 0.44 23.69
CA VAL A 170 4.51 -0.12 24.02
C VAL A 170 5.38 0.98 24.61
N ALA A 171 5.99 0.69 25.74
CA ALA A 171 6.94 1.55 26.42
C ALA A 171 8.23 0.79 26.76
N SER A 172 9.27 1.50 27.17
CA SER A 172 10.47 0.87 27.76
C SER A 172 10.13 0.24 29.10
N GLN A 173 10.74 -0.91 29.42
CA GLN A 173 10.68 -1.52 30.74
C GLN A 173 11.17 -0.60 31.87
N SER A 174 12.03 0.36 31.54
CA SER A 174 12.55 1.33 32.51
C SER A 174 11.60 2.50 32.78
N LEU A 175 10.51 2.61 32.03
CA LEU A 175 9.54 3.68 32.18
C LEU A 175 8.48 3.26 33.21
N ASP A 176 8.39 4.02 34.31
CA ASP A 176 7.36 3.82 35.33
C ASP A 176 6.03 4.42 34.86
N LEU A 177 5.07 3.55 34.55
CA LEU A 177 3.74 3.90 34.07
C LEU A 177 2.68 3.19 34.93
N PRO A 178 1.52 3.86 35.18
CA PRO A 178 0.39 3.18 35.79
C PRO A 178 -0.01 1.91 35.00
N SER A 179 -0.43 0.88 35.70
CA SER A 179 -0.93 -0.34 35.07
C SER A 179 -2.22 -0.82 35.73
N PRO A 180 -3.39 -0.66 35.09
CA PRO A 180 -3.60 -0.07 33.77
C PRO A 180 -3.40 1.46 33.75
N ALA A 181 -2.94 1.99 32.64
CA ALA A 181 -2.83 3.41 32.35
C ALA A 181 -4.12 3.96 31.72
N THR A 182 -4.27 5.28 31.73
CA THR A 182 -5.27 6.02 30.94
C THR A 182 -4.60 6.79 29.81
N LEU A 183 -5.36 7.27 28.84
CA LEU A 183 -4.85 8.19 27.81
C LEU A 183 -4.26 9.46 28.42
N GLN A 184 -4.83 9.95 29.53
CA GLN A 184 -4.32 11.12 30.26
C GLN A 184 -2.93 10.84 30.84
N ASP A 185 -2.68 9.63 31.37
CA ASP A 185 -1.36 9.23 31.86
C ASP A 185 -0.33 9.15 30.75
N LEU A 186 -0.76 8.82 29.52
CA LEU A 186 0.10 8.67 28.35
C LEU A 186 0.34 10.01 27.62
N SER A 187 -0.51 11.00 27.83
CA SER A 187 -0.45 12.31 27.15
C SER A 187 0.86 13.09 27.35
N PRO A 188 1.53 13.06 28.53
CA PRO A 188 2.80 13.76 28.72
C PRO A 188 3.97 13.16 27.95
N PHE A 189 3.89 11.89 27.55
CA PHE A 189 5.00 11.20 26.92
C PHE A 189 5.12 11.51 25.43
N PRO A 190 6.35 11.62 24.90
CA PRO A 190 6.55 11.72 23.46
C PRO A 190 6.19 10.40 22.79
N TRP A 191 5.42 10.49 21.71
CA TRP A 191 5.07 9.35 20.89
C TRP A 191 6.02 9.20 19.71
N ILE A 192 6.31 7.95 19.37
CA ILE A 192 7.12 7.58 18.21
C ILE A 192 6.19 6.92 17.21
N PHE A 193 5.96 7.57 16.08
CA PHE A 193 5.03 7.12 15.06
C PHE A 193 5.66 6.95 13.69
N ASN A 194 4.91 6.36 12.78
CA ASN A 194 5.11 6.53 11.35
C ASN A 194 4.81 7.96 10.92
N GLN A 195 5.12 8.26 9.65
CA GLN A 195 4.68 9.50 9.01
C GLN A 195 3.16 9.62 9.05
N ASP A 196 2.67 10.82 8.80
CA ASP A 196 1.24 11.09 8.70
C ASP A 196 0.56 10.25 7.61
N GLY A 197 -0.73 9.91 7.82
CA GLY A 197 -1.49 9.01 6.95
C GLY A 197 -1.39 7.52 7.31
N CYS A 198 -0.57 7.14 8.29
CA CYS A 198 -0.54 5.78 8.81
C CYS A 198 -1.80 5.47 9.64
N GLY A 199 -2.50 4.36 9.32
CA GLY A 199 -3.69 3.95 10.08
C GLY A 199 -3.46 3.77 11.58
N PHE A 200 -2.27 3.31 11.98
CA PHE A 200 -1.90 3.17 13.40
C PHE A 200 -1.84 4.54 14.10
N ARG A 201 -1.15 5.51 13.50
CA ARG A 201 -1.08 6.89 13.99
C ARG A 201 -2.46 7.52 14.03
N SER A 202 -3.22 7.41 12.95
CA SER A 202 -4.56 7.98 12.85
C SER A 202 -5.53 7.42 13.89
N SER A 203 -5.40 6.14 14.26
CA SER A 203 -6.20 5.53 15.34
C SER A 203 -5.95 6.23 16.69
N ILE A 204 -4.69 6.52 17.01
CA ILE A 204 -4.31 7.21 18.26
C ILE A 204 -4.69 8.69 18.20
N GLN A 205 -4.37 9.40 17.12
CA GLN A 205 -4.67 10.82 16.98
C GLN A 205 -6.16 11.11 17.19
N ARG A 206 -7.03 10.35 16.51
CA ARG A 206 -8.48 10.52 16.65
C ARG A 206 -8.97 10.37 18.10
N ARG A 207 -8.40 9.41 18.84
CA ARG A 207 -8.81 9.21 20.22
C ARG A 207 -8.34 10.35 21.12
N PHE A 208 -7.11 10.82 20.97
CA PHE A 208 -6.61 11.98 21.71
C PHE A 208 -7.41 13.25 21.39
N GLU A 209 -7.79 13.47 20.13
CA GLU A 209 -8.65 14.58 19.72
C GLU A 209 -10.04 14.50 20.37
N GLN A 210 -10.65 13.31 20.40
CA GLN A 210 -11.96 13.08 21.03
C GLN A 210 -11.96 13.38 22.53
N GLU A 211 -10.86 13.06 23.22
CA GLU A 211 -10.67 13.33 24.64
C GLU A 211 -10.09 14.73 24.93
N HIS A 212 -9.88 15.54 23.88
CA HIS A 212 -9.25 16.87 23.99
C HIS A 212 -7.89 16.85 24.70
N LEU A 213 -7.13 15.76 24.53
CA LEU A 213 -5.81 15.57 25.09
C LEU A 213 -4.72 15.97 24.06
N PRO A 214 -3.63 16.61 24.51
CA PRO A 214 -2.50 16.90 23.62
C PRO A 214 -1.76 15.62 23.25
N LEU A 215 -1.53 15.39 21.97
CA LEU A 215 -0.69 14.31 21.46
C LEU A 215 0.68 14.87 21.07
N ARG A 216 1.72 14.54 21.82
CA ARG A 216 3.07 14.99 21.56
C ARG A 216 3.82 13.98 20.69
N ILE A 217 4.05 14.28 19.42
CA ILE A 217 4.88 13.47 18.53
C ILE A 217 6.33 13.90 18.71
N GLY A 218 7.17 13.00 19.20
CA GLY A 218 8.59 13.26 19.46
C GLY A 218 9.49 12.82 18.31
N ILE A 219 9.16 11.68 17.67
CA ILE A 219 9.97 11.08 16.61
C ILE A 219 9.05 10.48 15.55
N GLU A 220 9.43 10.61 14.29
CA GLU A 220 8.83 9.89 13.17
C GLU A 220 9.82 8.86 12.59
N ALA A 221 9.42 7.59 12.54
CA ALA A 221 10.23 6.49 12.04
C ALA A 221 9.39 5.45 11.29
N LEU A 222 9.79 5.10 10.06
CA LEU A 222 9.01 4.25 9.16
C LEU A 222 8.95 2.80 9.61
N SER A 223 10.09 2.20 9.95
CA SER A 223 10.20 0.78 10.27
C SER A 223 9.70 0.49 11.70
N SER A 224 8.96 -0.61 11.85
CA SER A 224 8.50 -1.08 13.17
C SER A 224 9.66 -1.40 14.09
N ASP A 225 10.71 -2.04 13.57
CA ASP A 225 11.92 -2.38 14.34
C ASP A 225 12.62 -1.13 14.85
N LEU A 226 12.73 -0.10 14.02
CA LEU A 226 13.35 1.16 14.45
C LEU A 226 12.52 1.83 15.55
N ARG A 227 11.19 1.88 15.42
CA ARG A 227 10.33 2.44 16.47
C ARG A 227 10.48 1.69 17.79
N LEU A 228 10.44 0.35 17.77
CA LEU A 228 10.62 -0.47 18.97
C LEU A 228 12.02 -0.30 19.57
N SER A 229 13.06 -0.13 18.75
CA SER A 229 14.42 0.17 19.21
C SER A 229 14.51 1.53 19.92
N LEU A 230 13.84 2.56 19.41
CA LEU A 230 13.80 3.87 20.05
C LEU A 230 13.01 3.84 21.37
N VAL A 231 11.89 3.09 21.40
CA VAL A 231 11.11 2.85 22.63
C VAL A 231 11.95 2.13 23.67
N ALA A 232 12.66 1.06 23.31
CA ALA A 232 13.53 0.32 24.23
C ALA A 232 14.59 1.19 24.91
N ARG A 233 15.01 2.27 24.24
CA ARG A 233 15.94 3.29 24.78
C ARG A 233 15.27 4.36 25.64
N GLY A 234 13.96 4.28 25.87
CA GLY A 234 13.21 5.27 26.65
C GLY A 234 12.95 6.60 25.96
N LEU A 235 13.06 6.69 24.62
CA LEU A 235 12.88 7.94 23.88
C LEU A 235 11.41 8.31 23.65
N GLY A 236 10.49 7.45 24.07
CA GLY A 236 9.04 7.68 23.95
C GLY A 236 8.27 6.37 23.98
N ILE A 237 6.99 6.47 23.66
CA ILE A 237 6.06 5.34 23.57
C ILE A 237 5.54 5.19 22.14
N THR A 238 5.04 4.01 21.78
CA THR A 238 4.47 3.76 20.45
C THR A 238 3.28 2.81 20.53
N VAL A 239 2.69 2.50 19.37
CA VAL A 239 1.77 1.36 19.21
C VAL A 239 2.35 0.35 18.24
N ALA A 240 2.14 -0.92 18.54
CA ALA A 240 2.55 -2.03 17.68
C ALA A 240 1.57 -3.20 17.82
N THR A 241 1.58 -4.11 16.87
CA THR A 241 0.88 -5.39 16.99
C THR A 241 1.65 -6.30 17.96
N ARG A 242 0.94 -7.27 18.55
CA ARG A 242 1.56 -8.25 19.47
C ARG A 242 2.71 -9.00 18.79
N ALA A 243 2.50 -9.45 17.57
CA ALA A 243 3.53 -10.17 16.83
C ALA A 243 4.80 -9.35 16.61
N ALA A 244 4.70 -8.06 16.28
CA ALA A 244 5.86 -7.18 16.13
C ALA A 244 6.63 -7.01 17.47
N ILE A 245 5.91 -6.97 18.59
CA ILE A 245 6.52 -6.85 19.91
C ILE A 245 7.24 -8.16 20.29
N GLU A 246 6.59 -9.31 20.09
CA GLU A 246 7.09 -10.62 20.45
C GLU A 246 8.28 -11.08 19.60
N SER A 247 8.28 -10.74 18.30
CA SER A 247 9.38 -11.03 17.38
C SER A 247 10.57 -10.07 17.51
N SER A 248 10.41 -8.97 18.25
CA SER A 248 11.48 -7.99 18.42
C SER A 248 12.67 -8.57 19.19
N PRO A 249 13.91 -8.44 18.70
CA PRO A 249 15.11 -8.83 19.44
C PRO A 249 15.27 -8.03 20.75
N LEU A 250 14.56 -6.92 20.90
CA LEU A 250 14.55 -6.06 22.08
C LEU A 250 13.36 -6.33 23.01
N ARG A 251 12.63 -7.44 22.83
CA ARG A 251 11.43 -7.78 23.61
C ARG A 251 11.61 -7.63 25.13
N ALA A 252 12.76 -8.04 25.65
CA ALA A 252 13.06 -7.94 27.08
C ALA A 252 13.17 -6.51 27.61
N ALA A 253 13.42 -5.52 26.77
CA ALA A 253 13.49 -4.11 27.13
C ALA A 253 12.15 -3.37 26.91
N LEU A 254 11.12 -4.08 26.42
CA LEU A 254 9.81 -3.52 26.08
C LEU A 254 8.73 -4.04 27.02
N GLN A 255 7.81 -3.17 27.42
CA GLN A 255 6.58 -3.53 28.10
C GLN A 255 5.34 -3.14 27.28
N ILE A 256 4.33 -4.01 27.32
CA ILE A 256 2.99 -3.68 26.84
C ILE A 256 2.28 -2.96 28.00
N VAL A 257 1.80 -1.76 27.74
CA VAL A 257 1.07 -0.96 28.71
C VAL A 257 -0.42 -1.21 28.53
N PRO A 258 -1.12 -1.86 29.47
CA PRO A 258 -2.56 -1.97 29.43
C PRO A 258 -3.18 -0.58 29.55
N VAL A 259 -4.11 -0.24 28.64
CA VAL A 259 -4.83 1.06 28.69
C VAL A 259 -6.30 0.75 28.91
N GLN A 260 -6.89 1.33 29.99
CA GLN A 260 -8.25 0.97 30.41
C GLN A 260 -9.36 1.70 29.66
N ASP A 261 -9.08 2.87 29.12
CA ASP A 261 -10.05 3.75 28.45
C ASP A 261 -9.90 3.79 26.93
N PHE A 262 -8.98 2.97 26.37
CA PHE A 262 -8.74 2.94 24.92
C PHE A 262 -8.14 1.60 24.47
N GLU A 263 -8.77 1.01 23.47
CA GLU A 263 -8.24 -0.16 22.74
C GLU A 263 -7.99 0.22 21.27
N PRO A 264 -6.78 0.61 20.91
CA PRO A 264 -6.49 0.94 19.51
C PRO A 264 -6.61 -0.29 18.62
N ARG A 265 -7.36 -0.13 17.53
CA ARG A 265 -7.59 -1.19 16.53
C ARG A 265 -7.48 -0.63 15.13
N VAL A 266 -6.98 -1.44 14.22
CA VAL A 266 -6.97 -1.14 12.80
C VAL A 266 -7.58 -2.31 12.04
N ARG A 267 -8.19 -2.00 10.90
CA ARG A 267 -8.71 -2.98 9.96
C ARG A 267 -7.88 -2.94 8.69
N ALA A 268 -7.45 -4.08 8.22
CA ALA A 268 -6.83 -4.20 6.92
C ALA A 268 -7.90 -4.24 5.81
N TRP A 269 -7.59 -3.63 4.69
CA TRP A 269 -8.45 -3.54 3.52
C TRP A 269 -7.69 -3.90 2.26
N ILE A 270 -8.36 -4.61 1.36
CA ILE A 270 -7.94 -4.77 -0.03
C ILE A 270 -8.91 -3.98 -0.88
N VAL A 271 -8.39 -3.06 -1.66
CA VAL A 271 -9.20 -2.17 -2.49
C VAL A 271 -8.80 -2.26 -3.95
N ARG A 272 -9.79 -2.23 -4.82
CA ARG A 272 -9.60 -2.31 -6.26
C ARG A 272 -10.63 -1.47 -7.00
N ARG A 273 -10.34 -1.20 -8.25
CA ARG A 273 -11.26 -0.47 -9.13
C ARG A 273 -11.79 -1.40 -10.21
N PRO A 274 -13.10 -1.63 -10.31
CA PRO A 274 -13.68 -2.45 -11.36
C PRO A 274 -13.57 -1.76 -12.73
N PRO A 275 -13.58 -2.54 -13.85
CA PRO A 275 -13.47 -3.99 -13.86
C PRO A 275 -12.04 -4.46 -13.61
N VAL A 276 -11.88 -5.59 -12.91
CA VAL A 276 -10.55 -6.18 -12.60
C VAL A 276 -10.11 -7.24 -13.62
N GLY A 277 -11.02 -7.70 -14.47
CA GLY A 277 -10.74 -8.58 -15.61
C GLY A 277 -9.91 -9.81 -15.22
N ARG A 278 -8.80 -10.04 -15.93
CA ARG A 278 -7.89 -11.17 -15.68
C ARG A 278 -7.30 -11.22 -14.27
N LEU A 279 -7.33 -10.11 -13.55
CA LEU A 279 -6.75 -9.99 -12.21
C LEU A 279 -7.65 -10.53 -11.08
N VAL A 280 -8.89 -10.97 -11.36
CA VAL A 280 -9.78 -11.55 -10.36
C VAL A 280 -9.10 -12.68 -9.57
N ARG A 281 -8.45 -13.63 -10.24
CA ARG A 281 -7.75 -14.74 -9.58
C ARG A 281 -6.50 -14.32 -8.82
N PRO A 282 -5.58 -13.49 -9.36
CA PRO A 282 -4.47 -12.92 -8.60
C PRO A 282 -4.91 -12.12 -7.38
N ILE A 283 -5.99 -11.34 -7.47
CA ILE A 283 -6.52 -10.56 -6.33
C ILE A 283 -7.07 -11.51 -5.26
N ALA A 284 -7.84 -12.54 -5.63
CA ALA A 284 -8.32 -13.54 -4.68
C ALA A 284 -7.16 -14.28 -3.98
N CYS A 285 -6.09 -14.62 -4.72
CA CYS A 285 -4.88 -15.21 -4.14
C CYS A 285 -4.18 -14.24 -3.17
N LEU A 286 -4.10 -12.96 -3.52
CA LEU A 286 -3.58 -11.90 -2.64
C LEU A 286 -4.41 -11.79 -1.35
N THR A 287 -5.75 -11.77 -1.47
CA THR A 287 -6.67 -11.69 -0.33
C THR A 287 -6.44 -12.86 0.64
N SER A 288 -6.51 -14.09 0.14
CA SER A 288 -6.30 -15.27 0.98
C SER A 288 -4.90 -15.35 1.60
N ALA A 289 -3.90 -14.83 0.90
CA ALA A 289 -2.55 -14.79 1.45
C ALA A 289 -2.40 -13.74 2.57
N LEU A 290 -3.03 -12.58 2.43
CA LEU A 290 -3.05 -11.55 3.49
C LEU A 290 -3.89 -12.00 4.69
N GLU A 291 -5.04 -12.62 4.48
CA GLU A 291 -5.85 -13.22 5.56
C GLU A 291 -5.02 -14.17 6.39
N ALA A 292 -4.33 -15.13 5.75
CA ALA A 292 -3.49 -16.09 6.45
C ALA A 292 -2.38 -15.43 7.29
N VAL A 293 -1.71 -14.41 6.73
CA VAL A 293 -0.66 -13.67 7.45
C VAL A 293 -1.22 -12.89 8.63
N ILE A 294 -2.41 -12.28 8.47
CA ILE A 294 -3.10 -11.53 9.52
C ILE A 294 -3.56 -12.46 10.64
N ASP A 295 -4.10 -13.63 10.31
CA ASP A 295 -4.57 -14.63 11.26
C ASP A 295 -3.42 -15.23 12.08
N GLU A 296 -2.26 -15.49 11.46
CA GLU A 296 -1.06 -15.94 12.18
C GLU A 296 -0.58 -14.92 13.21
N GLN A 297 -0.91 -13.64 13.04
CA GLN A 297 -0.55 -12.56 13.97
C GLN A 297 -1.62 -12.27 15.02
N ALA A 298 -2.79 -12.91 14.93
CA ALA A 298 -3.86 -12.77 15.91
C ALA A 298 -3.48 -13.46 17.25
N PRO A 299 -3.79 -12.84 18.40
CA PRO A 299 -3.51 -13.45 19.70
C PRO A 299 -4.34 -14.74 19.85
N GLY A 300 -3.68 -15.91 19.82
CA GLY A 300 -4.31 -17.22 20.08
C GLY A 300 -4.10 -18.30 19.02
N SER A 301 -3.43 -18.04 17.89
CA SER A 301 -3.17 -19.04 16.85
C SER A 301 -2.17 -20.14 17.24
N ASN A 302 -1.30 -19.89 18.21
CA ASN A 302 -0.24 -20.83 18.64
C ASN A 302 -0.70 -21.94 19.62
N GLN A 303 -2.00 -22.07 19.92
CA GLN A 303 -2.50 -23.13 20.83
C GLN A 303 -3.25 -24.28 20.12
N ARG A 304 -3.34 -24.31 18.79
CA ARG A 304 -4.08 -25.36 18.07
C ARG A 304 -3.23 -26.55 17.58
N ASP A 305 -1.91 -26.50 17.63
CA ASP A 305 -1.02 -27.57 17.12
C ASP A 305 -0.34 -28.44 18.20
N SER A 306 -0.89 -28.48 19.41
CA SER A 306 -0.42 -29.44 20.46
C SER A 306 -1.60 -30.08 21.19
N SER A 307 -2.34 -30.92 20.48
CA SER A 307 -3.25 -31.90 21.07
C SER A 307 -3.34 -33.12 20.18
#